data_e7abc0537142b5455d792800773b2427
#
_entry.id   e7abc0537142b5455d792800773b2427
#
_cell.length_a   1.000
_cell.length_b   1.000
_cell.length_c   1.000
_cell.angle_alpha   90.00
_cell.angle_beta   90.00
_cell.angle_gamma   90.00
#
_symmetry.space_group_name_H-M   'P 1'
#
loop_
_entity.id
_entity.type
_entity.pdbx_description
1 polymer ?
#
loop_
_entity_poly.entity_id
_entity_poly.type
_entity_poly.pdbx_seq_one_letter_code
_entity_poly.pdbx_strand_id
1 'polypeptide(L)'
;MRFEGERVVLAFGALEDPTQVDELEFLLERPIEAEIAPAGRVAELLKRHRGGEVLLEQASEGLRLQFVDDDEEDVDLKTLPAESPIVRLVDSLVLGAIDRRASDIHVETKDREVVAKYRIDGVLYPAIEPLDKRHNETIISRLKVMSELDIAEKRVPQDGRFRLRVKGRTIDFRVSIMPSVHGEDAVIRVLDKEQLNEAFRRLRLDVLGFTESDLVKLRKYITEPYGMVVVTGPTGSGKTTTLYAGLSEIATPEDKIITIEDPVEYQIPGIVQVPVNEKKGLTFARGLRSILRHDPDKIMVGEVRDPETAQIAVQSALTGHLVFTTVHANNVFDVIGRFIHMGVEPYNFVSALNCVMAQRLVRVLCEHCKRPDTNTQDLLRESGLDPELYQDQVFHEPVGCEECGGSGFLGRTAVAEMLDMSD
;
A
#
# COMPACT_ATOMS: atom_id res chain seq x y z
N MET A 1 27.90 7.42 -18.81
CA MET A 1 28.01 8.45 -19.84
C MET A 1 27.85 9.81 -19.20
N ARG A 2 28.76 10.76 -19.46
CA ARG A 2 28.72 12.13 -18.93
C ARG A 2 29.01 13.11 -20.11
N PHE A 3 28.29 14.22 -20.18
CA PHE A 3 28.51 15.25 -21.21
C PHE A 3 29.36 16.36 -20.64
N GLU A 4 30.49 16.69 -21.30
CA GLU A 4 31.35 17.80 -20.95
C GLU A 4 31.51 18.72 -22.17
N GLY A 5 30.62 19.70 -22.28
CA GLY A 5 30.53 20.59 -23.46
C GLY A 5 30.14 19.83 -24.72
N GLU A 6 31.01 19.85 -25.73
CA GLU A 6 30.79 19.11 -26.98
C GLU A 6 31.30 17.65 -26.94
N ARG A 7 31.99 17.25 -25.88
CA ARG A 7 32.54 15.89 -25.73
C ARG A 7 31.63 15.00 -24.90
N VAL A 8 31.72 13.71 -25.17
CA VAL A 8 31.01 12.67 -24.41
C VAL A 8 32.05 11.79 -23.70
N VAL A 9 32.03 11.75 -22.39
CA VAL A 9 32.87 10.82 -21.59
C VAL A 9 32.15 9.51 -21.43
N LEU A 10 32.74 8.40 -21.88
CA LEU A 10 32.21 7.06 -21.77
C LEU A 10 33.14 6.19 -20.91
N ALA A 11 32.52 5.48 -19.93
CA ALA A 11 33.24 4.52 -19.11
C ALA A 11 33.14 3.11 -19.74
N PHE A 12 34.31 2.49 -19.96
CA PHE A 12 34.43 1.11 -20.47
C PHE A 12 34.92 0.18 -19.39
N GLY A 13 34.37 -1.05 -19.36
CA GLY A 13 34.84 -2.13 -18.45
C GLY A 13 36.17 -2.73 -18.89
N ALA A 14 36.39 -2.79 -20.18
CA ALA A 14 37.65 -3.10 -20.89
C ALA A 14 37.57 -2.46 -22.29
N LEU A 15 38.68 -1.97 -22.80
CA LEU A 15 38.80 -1.47 -24.16
C LEU A 15 39.72 -2.44 -24.89
N GLU A 16 39.16 -3.45 -25.53
CA GLU A 16 39.91 -4.50 -26.22
C GLU A 16 40.30 -4.06 -27.63
N ASP A 17 39.53 -3.16 -28.25
CA ASP A 17 39.77 -2.65 -29.60
C ASP A 17 39.51 -1.13 -29.63
N PRO A 18 40.55 -0.31 -29.96
CA PRO A 18 40.43 1.13 -30.08
C PRO A 18 39.42 1.60 -31.17
N THR A 19 39.15 0.77 -32.17
CA THR A 19 38.18 1.08 -33.23
C THR A 19 36.75 1.22 -32.72
N GLN A 20 36.43 0.64 -31.56
CA GLN A 20 35.13 0.81 -30.91
C GLN A 20 34.85 2.27 -30.52
N VAL A 21 35.88 3.04 -30.19
CA VAL A 21 35.72 4.46 -29.86
C VAL A 21 35.40 5.26 -31.14
N ASP A 22 36.08 4.95 -32.21
CA ASP A 22 35.87 5.63 -33.51
C ASP A 22 34.48 5.35 -34.08
N GLU A 23 34.00 4.11 -33.95
CA GLU A 23 32.63 3.73 -34.33
C GLU A 23 31.55 4.46 -33.51
N LEU A 24 31.78 4.62 -32.19
CA LEU A 24 30.87 5.34 -31.31
C LEU A 24 30.92 6.85 -31.56
N GLU A 25 32.08 7.43 -31.87
CA GLU A 25 32.20 8.83 -32.29
C GLU A 25 31.40 9.09 -33.56
N PHE A 26 31.47 8.16 -34.52
CA PHE A 26 30.70 8.25 -35.77
C PHE A 26 29.18 8.16 -35.51
N LEU A 27 28.76 7.24 -34.61
CA LEU A 27 27.35 7.06 -34.26
C LEU A 27 26.77 8.24 -33.48
N LEU A 28 27.54 8.83 -32.58
CA LEU A 28 27.09 9.92 -31.70
C LEU A 28 27.34 11.32 -32.32
N GLU A 29 28.03 11.38 -33.44
CA GLU A 29 28.47 12.61 -34.11
C GLU A 29 29.18 13.59 -33.14
N ARG A 30 29.91 13.04 -32.14
CA ARG A 30 30.61 13.80 -31.11
C ARG A 30 31.91 13.12 -30.69
N PRO A 31 32.94 13.89 -30.35
CA PRO A 31 34.21 13.35 -29.83
C PRO A 31 33.95 12.59 -28.50
N ILE A 32 34.56 11.40 -28.39
CA ILE A 32 34.45 10.56 -27.20
C ILE A 32 35.76 10.55 -26.44
N GLU A 33 35.65 10.77 -25.13
CA GLU A 33 36.74 10.54 -24.19
C GLU A 33 36.47 9.22 -23.45
N ALA A 34 37.34 8.23 -23.63
CA ALA A 34 37.20 6.90 -23.06
C ALA A 34 37.86 6.85 -21.69
N GLU A 35 37.10 6.54 -20.63
CA GLU A 35 37.59 6.24 -19.27
C GLU A 35 37.46 4.76 -19.00
N ILE A 36 38.47 4.14 -18.37
CA ILE A 36 38.39 2.74 -17.94
C ILE A 36 37.88 2.68 -16.49
N ALA A 37 36.83 1.94 -16.26
CA ALA A 37 36.24 1.72 -14.95
C ALA A 37 36.21 0.18 -14.64
N PRO A 38 36.16 -0.23 -13.36
CA PRO A 38 36.02 -1.65 -13.01
C PRO A 38 34.83 -2.28 -13.73
N ALA A 39 35.07 -3.37 -14.46
CA ALA A 39 34.06 -4.03 -15.30
C ALA A 39 32.78 -4.39 -14.54
N GLY A 40 32.89 -4.81 -13.28
CA GLY A 40 31.76 -5.10 -12.42
C GLY A 40 30.88 -3.86 -12.16
N ARG A 41 31.47 -2.69 -12.01
CA ARG A 41 30.74 -1.43 -11.79
C ARG A 41 30.07 -0.90 -13.06
N VAL A 42 30.72 -1.07 -14.20
CA VAL A 42 30.12 -0.77 -15.51
C VAL A 42 28.94 -1.71 -15.77
N ALA A 43 29.11 -3.00 -15.53
CA ALA A 43 28.04 -3.99 -15.66
C ALA A 43 26.86 -3.73 -14.70
N GLU A 44 27.13 -3.31 -13.46
CA GLU A 44 26.10 -2.92 -12.50
C GLU A 44 25.32 -1.68 -12.95
N LEU A 45 25.99 -0.66 -13.43
CA LEU A 45 25.37 0.55 -13.97
C LEU A 45 24.58 0.26 -15.25
N LEU A 46 25.12 -0.58 -16.14
CA LEU A 46 24.41 -1.03 -17.34
C LEU A 46 23.19 -1.87 -17.00
N LYS A 47 23.26 -2.75 -15.97
CA LYS A 47 22.09 -3.46 -15.45
C LYS A 47 21.02 -2.51 -14.90
N ARG A 48 21.41 -1.44 -14.22
CA ARG A 48 20.46 -0.42 -13.76
C ARG A 48 19.79 0.32 -14.92
N HIS A 49 20.53 0.64 -15.99
CA HIS A 49 20.01 1.35 -17.18
C HIS A 49 19.31 0.43 -18.19
N ARG A 50 19.69 -0.84 -18.27
CA ARG A 50 19.02 -1.84 -19.12
C ARG A 50 17.82 -2.51 -18.47
N GLY A 51 17.37 -2.03 -17.32
CA GLY A 51 16.31 -2.67 -16.52
C GLY A 51 15.06 -3.07 -17.33
N GLY A 52 14.67 -2.31 -18.34
CA GLY A 52 13.56 -2.64 -19.22
C GLY A 52 13.90 -3.75 -20.25
N GLU A 53 15.09 -3.74 -20.85
CA GLU A 53 15.48 -4.75 -21.85
C GLU A 53 15.94 -6.07 -21.22
N VAL A 54 16.62 -6.03 -20.09
CA VAL A 54 17.07 -7.22 -19.35
C VAL A 54 15.87 -7.94 -18.71
N LEU A 55 14.83 -7.20 -18.27
CA LEU A 55 13.55 -7.79 -17.87
C LEU A 55 12.85 -8.46 -19.06
N LEU A 56 12.96 -7.91 -20.25
CA LEU A 56 12.43 -8.52 -21.49
C LEU A 56 13.18 -9.80 -21.88
N GLU A 57 14.50 -9.87 -21.65
CA GLU A 57 15.31 -11.08 -21.91
C GLU A 57 15.13 -12.14 -20.82
N GLN A 58 15.09 -11.77 -19.55
CA GLN A 58 14.86 -12.71 -18.44
C GLN A 58 13.43 -13.24 -18.37
N ALA A 59 12.44 -12.48 -18.85
CA ALA A 59 11.06 -12.95 -19.04
C ALA A 59 10.95 -14.00 -20.16
N SER A 60 12.01 -14.25 -20.94
CA SER A 60 12.01 -15.27 -22.00
C SER A 60 12.09 -16.70 -21.52
N GLU A 61 12.48 -16.95 -20.27
CA GLU A 61 12.59 -18.30 -19.70
C GLU A 61 11.42 -18.61 -18.75
N GLY A 62 10.31 -19.07 -19.33
CA GLY A 62 9.44 -20.05 -18.66
C GLY A 62 8.43 -19.59 -17.62
N LEU A 63 8.31 -18.32 -17.26
CA LEU A 63 7.27 -17.84 -16.32
C LEU A 63 5.98 -17.49 -17.08
N ARG A 64 5.03 -18.41 -17.08
CA ARG A 64 3.65 -18.15 -17.51
C ARG A 64 2.82 -17.78 -16.29
N LEU A 65 2.08 -16.66 -16.37
CA LEU A 65 1.07 -16.33 -15.37
C LEU A 65 -0.06 -17.37 -15.47
N GLN A 66 -0.41 -17.98 -14.35
CA GLN A 66 -1.59 -18.85 -14.24
C GLN A 66 -2.73 -18.01 -13.67
N PHE A 67 -3.73 -17.78 -14.48
CA PHE A 67 -4.97 -17.12 -14.06
C PHE A 67 -5.90 -18.12 -13.38
N VAL A 68 -6.63 -17.67 -12.36
CA VAL A 68 -7.60 -18.50 -11.62
C VAL A 68 -8.97 -17.85 -11.76
N ASP A 69 -9.96 -18.61 -12.23
CA ASP A 69 -11.35 -18.17 -12.29
C ASP A 69 -12.08 -18.32 -10.96
N ASP A 70 -13.24 -17.67 -10.82
CA ASP A 70 -14.09 -17.74 -9.62
C ASP A 70 -14.57 -19.17 -9.31
N ASP A 71 -14.57 -20.08 -10.30
CA ASP A 71 -15.04 -21.49 -10.21
C ASP A 71 -13.90 -22.53 -10.02
N GLU A 72 -12.69 -22.12 -9.56
CA GLU A 72 -11.53 -23.00 -9.30
C GLU A 72 -10.96 -23.75 -10.52
N GLU A 73 -11.37 -23.48 -11.74
CA GLU A 73 -10.76 -24.04 -12.94
C GLU A 73 -9.59 -23.18 -13.45
N ASP A 74 -8.45 -23.81 -13.71
CA ASP A 74 -7.27 -23.15 -14.30
C ASP A 74 -7.60 -22.70 -15.73
N VAL A 75 -7.80 -21.40 -15.96
CA VAL A 75 -8.04 -20.85 -17.29
C VAL A 75 -6.72 -20.64 -18.02
N ASP A 76 -6.50 -21.41 -19.06
CA ASP A 76 -5.39 -21.24 -20.00
C ASP A 76 -5.77 -20.11 -20.99
N LEU A 77 -5.35 -18.86 -20.71
CA LEU A 77 -5.57 -17.72 -21.61
C LEU A 77 -4.76 -17.88 -22.91
N LYS A 78 -5.28 -18.73 -23.81
CA LYS A 78 -4.69 -19.06 -25.12
C LYS A 78 -4.82 -18.02 -26.20
N THR A 79 -5.37 -16.80 -25.93
CA THR A 79 -5.88 -15.94 -27.00
C THR A 79 -5.05 -14.70 -27.34
N LEU A 80 -3.93 -14.44 -26.69
CA LEU A 80 -2.95 -13.45 -27.19
C LEU A 80 -1.62 -14.15 -27.48
N PRO A 81 -0.96 -13.84 -28.60
CA PRO A 81 0.35 -14.42 -28.84
C PRO A 81 1.26 -14.03 -27.69
N ALA A 82 1.68 -15.03 -26.91
CA ALA A 82 2.62 -14.90 -25.80
C ALA A 82 4.01 -14.34 -26.22
N GLU A 83 4.14 -13.95 -27.46
CA GLU A 83 5.36 -13.54 -28.14
C GLU A 83 5.57 -12.01 -28.15
N SER A 84 4.54 -11.20 -27.81
CA SER A 84 4.74 -9.75 -27.76
C SER A 84 5.63 -9.32 -26.58
N PRO A 85 6.73 -8.62 -26.83
CA PRO A 85 7.59 -8.12 -25.75
C PRO A 85 6.84 -7.29 -24.71
N ILE A 86 5.83 -6.53 -25.12
CA ILE A 86 5.04 -5.67 -24.21
C ILE A 86 4.13 -6.51 -23.30
N VAL A 87 3.57 -7.62 -23.79
CA VAL A 87 2.77 -8.52 -22.95
C VAL A 87 3.65 -9.10 -21.83
N ARG A 88 4.85 -9.58 -22.19
CA ARG A 88 5.83 -10.07 -21.21
C ARG A 88 6.27 -9.00 -20.20
N LEU A 89 6.40 -7.76 -20.67
CA LEU A 89 6.73 -6.63 -19.80
C LEU A 89 5.65 -6.39 -18.74
N VAL A 90 4.36 -6.39 -19.12
CA VAL A 90 3.25 -6.23 -18.18
C VAL A 90 3.24 -7.37 -17.17
N ASP A 91 3.41 -8.62 -17.65
CA ASP A 91 3.49 -9.79 -16.79
C ASP A 91 4.67 -9.69 -15.80
N SER A 92 5.84 -9.22 -16.25
CA SER A 92 7.01 -8.99 -15.40
C SER A 92 6.79 -7.86 -14.39
N LEU A 93 6.06 -6.80 -14.78
CA LEU A 93 5.69 -5.71 -13.84
C LEU A 93 4.80 -6.23 -12.72
N VAL A 94 3.84 -7.10 -13.03
CA VAL A 94 2.96 -7.69 -12.02
C VAL A 94 3.73 -8.61 -11.07
N LEU A 95 4.59 -9.48 -11.60
CA LEU A 95 5.44 -10.38 -10.79
C LEU A 95 6.45 -9.59 -9.95
N GLY A 96 7.11 -8.59 -10.54
CA GLY A 96 8.05 -7.73 -9.84
C GLY A 96 7.41 -6.95 -8.68
N ALA A 97 6.13 -6.57 -8.80
CA ALA A 97 5.38 -5.95 -7.71
C ALA A 97 5.19 -6.90 -6.53
N ILE A 98 4.89 -8.18 -6.81
CA ILE A 98 4.75 -9.22 -5.77
C ILE A 98 6.08 -9.45 -5.05
N ASP A 99 7.16 -9.64 -5.80
CA ASP A 99 8.49 -9.92 -5.23
C ASP A 99 9.01 -8.72 -4.40
N ARG A 100 8.70 -7.49 -4.81
CA ARG A 100 9.07 -6.27 -4.09
C ARG A 100 8.05 -5.85 -3.03
N ARG A 101 7.02 -6.65 -2.77
CA ARG A 101 5.95 -6.38 -1.79
C ARG A 101 5.26 -5.03 -2.02
N ALA A 102 5.05 -4.66 -3.28
CA ALA A 102 4.33 -3.44 -3.62
C ALA A 102 2.84 -3.58 -3.30
N SER A 103 2.26 -2.54 -2.74
CA SER A 103 0.80 -2.48 -2.51
C SER A 103 0.03 -2.12 -3.79
N ASP A 104 0.64 -1.29 -4.65
CA ASP A 104 0.01 -0.85 -5.89
C ASP A 104 1.06 -0.71 -7.00
N ILE A 105 0.62 -0.95 -8.24
CA ILE A 105 1.35 -0.66 -9.48
C ILE A 105 0.65 0.52 -10.13
N HIS A 106 1.38 1.56 -10.47
CA HIS A 106 0.88 2.72 -11.19
C HIS A 106 1.48 2.73 -12.59
N VAL A 107 0.64 2.82 -13.61
CA VAL A 107 1.03 3.06 -15.01
C VAL A 107 0.46 4.42 -15.40
N GLU A 108 1.33 5.39 -15.57
CA GLU A 108 0.99 6.79 -15.84
C GLU A 108 1.47 7.17 -17.25
N THR A 109 0.58 7.74 -18.06
CA THR A 109 0.88 8.20 -19.41
C THR A 109 1.17 9.69 -19.40
N LYS A 110 2.35 10.06 -19.82
CA LYS A 110 2.78 11.45 -19.99
C LYS A 110 2.81 11.88 -21.47
N ASP A 111 3.25 13.09 -21.73
CA ASP A 111 3.32 13.64 -23.09
C ASP A 111 4.07 12.72 -24.07
N ARG A 112 5.25 12.23 -23.70
CA ARG A 112 6.14 11.43 -24.57
C ARG A 112 6.45 10.03 -24.04
N GLU A 113 6.10 9.73 -22.82
CA GLU A 113 6.52 8.51 -22.13
C GLU A 113 5.40 7.88 -21.32
N VAL A 114 5.53 6.58 -21.06
CA VAL A 114 4.76 5.83 -20.07
C VAL A 114 5.68 5.47 -18.93
N VAL A 115 5.26 5.80 -17.70
CA VAL A 115 6.02 5.54 -16.48
C VAL A 115 5.31 4.51 -15.64
N ALA A 116 5.98 3.41 -15.31
CA ALA A 116 5.49 2.44 -14.34
C ALA A 116 6.18 2.63 -12.98
N LYS A 117 5.40 2.63 -11.90
CA LYS A 117 5.88 2.82 -10.53
C LYS A 117 5.27 1.78 -9.61
N TYR A 118 6.01 1.39 -8.59
CA TYR A 118 5.53 0.58 -7.47
C TYR A 118 5.33 1.45 -6.24
N ARG A 119 4.23 1.26 -5.54
CA ARG A 119 4.06 1.80 -4.20
C ARG A 119 4.54 0.77 -3.19
N ILE A 120 5.67 1.06 -2.55
CA ILE A 120 6.29 0.20 -1.53
C ILE A 120 6.34 1.00 -0.24
N ASP A 121 5.78 0.45 0.84
CA ASP A 121 5.70 1.11 2.14
C ASP A 121 5.15 2.56 2.08
N GLY A 122 4.16 2.78 1.19
CA GLY A 122 3.47 4.07 1.00
C GLY A 122 4.16 5.03 0.03
N VAL A 123 5.40 4.76 -0.42
CA VAL A 123 6.17 5.62 -1.32
C VAL A 123 6.19 5.04 -2.73
N LEU A 124 6.12 5.91 -3.74
CA LEU A 124 6.22 5.52 -5.15
C LEU A 124 7.68 5.48 -5.60
N TYR A 125 8.10 4.32 -6.11
CA TYR A 125 9.42 4.10 -6.72
C TYR A 125 9.26 3.73 -8.19
N PRO A 126 10.15 4.16 -9.08
CA PRO A 126 10.18 3.67 -10.46
C PRO A 126 10.28 2.13 -10.47
N ALA A 127 9.40 1.49 -11.24
CA ALA A 127 9.42 0.04 -11.45
C ALA A 127 10.41 -0.35 -12.53
N ILE A 128 10.38 0.41 -13.62
CA ILE A 128 11.24 0.28 -14.81
C ILE A 128 11.60 1.67 -15.33
N GLU A 129 12.54 1.76 -16.27
CA GLU A 129 12.80 2.96 -17.03
C GLU A 129 11.56 3.39 -17.82
N PRO A 130 11.35 4.72 -18.03
CA PRO A 130 10.24 5.21 -18.83
C PRO A 130 10.23 4.61 -20.24
N LEU A 131 9.06 4.22 -20.70
CA LEU A 131 8.85 3.66 -22.04
C LEU A 131 8.33 4.73 -23.00
N ASP A 132 8.55 4.55 -24.30
CA ASP A 132 7.95 5.40 -25.32
C ASP A 132 6.40 5.33 -25.25
N LYS A 133 5.74 6.49 -25.36
CA LYS A 133 4.28 6.62 -25.30
C LYS A 133 3.53 5.69 -26.26
N ARG A 134 4.11 5.35 -27.43
CA ARG A 134 3.52 4.40 -28.41
C ARG A 134 3.15 3.06 -27.79
N HIS A 135 3.76 2.68 -26.66
CA HIS A 135 3.48 1.41 -25.98
C HIS A 135 2.28 1.46 -25.04
N ASN A 136 1.74 2.67 -24.76
CA ASN A 136 0.63 2.83 -23.81
C ASN A 136 -0.59 1.99 -24.18
N GLU A 137 -1.06 2.09 -25.43
CA GLU A 137 -2.26 1.36 -25.86
C GLU A 137 -2.10 -0.16 -25.68
N THR A 138 -0.92 -0.70 -25.95
CA THR A 138 -0.67 -2.14 -25.83
C THR A 138 -0.64 -2.56 -24.35
N ILE A 139 -0.02 -1.76 -23.48
CA ILE A 139 0.04 -1.99 -22.03
C ILE A 139 -1.37 -1.97 -21.44
N ILE A 140 -2.13 -0.91 -21.71
CA ILE A 140 -3.49 -0.75 -21.20
C ILE A 140 -4.42 -1.84 -21.75
N SER A 141 -4.32 -2.18 -23.04
CA SER A 141 -5.10 -3.26 -23.62
C SER A 141 -4.82 -4.61 -22.95
N ARG A 142 -3.53 -4.91 -22.63
CA ARG A 142 -3.17 -6.11 -21.86
C ARG A 142 -3.82 -6.12 -20.48
N LEU A 143 -3.77 -5.00 -19.75
CA LEU A 143 -4.42 -4.87 -18.45
C LEU A 143 -5.94 -5.01 -18.53
N LYS A 144 -6.58 -4.45 -19.57
CA LYS A 144 -8.02 -4.63 -19.80
C LYS A 144 -8.39 -6.08 -20.06
N VAL A 145 -7.63 -6.78 -20.91
CA VAL A 145 -7.84 -8.22 -21.17
C VAL A 145 -7.70 -9.04 -19.89
N MET A 146 -6.63 -8.80 -19.10
CA MET A 146 -6.42 -9.50 -17.83
C MET A 146 -7.56 -9.29 -16.83
N SER A 147 -8.25 -8.15 -16.91
CA SER A 147 -9.27 -7.72 -15.94
C SER A 147 -10.70 -7.82 -16.51
N GLU A 148 -10.87 -8.41 -17.70
CA GLU A 148 -12.16 -8.57 -18.41
C GLU A 148 -12.87 -7.23 -18.68
N LEU A 149 -12.10 -6.18 -18.99
CA LEU A 149 -12.60 -4.85 -19.30
C LEU A 149 -12.75 -4.64 -20.81
N ASP A 150 -13.57 -3.65 -21.18
CA ASP A 150 -13.81 -3.30 -22.59
C ASP A 150 -12.57 -2.56 -23.17
N ILE A 151 -11.90 -3.23 -24.14
CA ILE A 151 -10.72 -2.69 -24.81
C ILE A 151 -11.06 -1.50 -25.70
N ALA A 152 -12.27 -1.49 -26.27
CA ALA A 152 -12.70 -0.45 -27.22
C ALA A 152 -13.09 0.86 -26.52
N GLU A 153 -13.58 0.80 -25.30
CA GLU A 153 -13.97 1.98 -24.53
C GLU A 153 -12.74 2.62 -23.87
N LYS A 154 -12.44 3.89 -24.23
CA LYS A 154 -11.28 4.66 -23.77
C LYS A 154 -11.67 6.00 -23.11
N ARG A 155 -12.97 6.31 -23.01
CA ARG A 155 -13.48 7.63 -22.63
C ARG A 155 -14.04 7.71 -21.22
N VAL A 156 -14.31 6.57 -20.60
CA VAL A 156 -14.85 6.47 -19.25
C VAL A 156 -13.99 5.56 -18.37
N PRO A 157 -13.93 5.81 -17.05
CA PRO A 157 -13.24 4.93 -16.13
C PRO A 157 -13.82 3.52 -16.14
N GLN A 158 -12.96 2.53 -15.98
CA GLN A 158 -13.33 1.12 -15.87
C GLN A 158 -12.61 0.49 -14.67
N ASP A 159 -13.35 -0.29 -13.90
CA ASP A 159 -12.82 -1.05 -12.77
C ASP A 159 -13.01 -2.54 -13.02
N GLY A 160 -11.95 -3.31 -12.75
CA GLY A 160 -11.94 -4.74 -12.95
C GLY A 160 -11.08 -5.46 -11.92
N ARG A 161 -10.98 -6.77 -12.09
CA ARG A 161 -10.18 -7.62 -11.22
C ARG A 161 -9.66 -8.82 -11.98
N PHE A 162 -8.53 -9.35 -11.52
CA PHE A 162 -8.02 -10.65 -11.95
C PHE A 162 -7.30 -11.36 -10.81
N ARG A 163 -7.08 -12.66 -10.95
CA ARG A 163 -6.36 -13.48 -9.99
C ARG A 163 -5.22 -14.21 -10.65
N LEU A 164 -4.11 -14.32 -9.94
CA LEU A 164 -2.95 -15.10 -10.38
C LEU A 164 -2.55 -16.09 -9.29
N ARG A 165 -2.16 -17.29 -9.72
CA ARG A 165 -1.48 -18.25 -8.85
C ARG A 165 0.03 -18.09 -9.01
N VAL A 166 0.71 -17.66 -7.95
CA VAL A 166 2.15 -17.41 -7.94
C VAL A 166 2.78 -18.18 -6.78
N LYS A 167 3.73 -19.08 -7.07
CA LYS A 167 4.41 -19.91 -6.05
C LYS A 167 3.41 -20.64 -5.12
N GLY A 168 2.31 -21.16 -5.67
CA GLY A 168 1.29 -21.91 -4.94
C GLY A 168 0.27 -21.04 -4.17
N ARG A 169 0.39 -19.70 -4.20
CA ARG A 169 -0.52 -18.76 -3.56
C ARG A 169 -1.40 -18.05 -4.58
N THR A 170 -2.64 -17.77 -4.22
CA THR A 170 -3.58 -17.00 -5.03
C THR A 170 -3.55 -15.53 -4.61
N ILE A 171 -3.21 -14.65 -5.55
CA ILE A 171 -3.13 -13.22 -5.34
C ILE A 171 -4.23 -12.54 -6.15
N ASP A 172 -5.07 -11.74 -5.48
CA ASP A 172 -6.10 -10.93 -6.12
C ASP A 172 -5.53 -9.58 -6.57
N PHE A 173 -5.97 -9.10 -7.73
CA PHE A 173 -5.61 -7.78 -8.24
C PHE A 173 -6.88 -7.01 -8.54
N ARG A 174 -6.96 -5.76 -8.06
CA ARG A 174 -8.01 -4.81 -8.43
C ARG A 174 -7.41 -3.77 -9.36
N VAL A 175 -8.02 -3.59 -10.51
CA VAL A 175 -7.53 -2.69 -11.56
C VAL A 175 -8.52 -1.56 -11.72
N SER A 176 -8.02 -0.34 -11.72
CA SER A 176 -8.78 0.85 -12.11
C SER A 176 -8.05 1.52 -13.27
N ILE A 177 -8.76 1.71 -14.37
CA ILE A 177 -8.27 2.39 -15.57
C ILE A 177 -9.09 3.63 -15.78
N MET A 178 -8.43 4.75 -16.02
CA MET A 178 -9.12 6.01 -16.28
C MET A 178 -8.48 6.78 -17.44
N PRO A 179 -9.29 7.50 -18.24
CA PRO A 179 -8.78 8.39 -19.26
C PRO A 179 -8.04 9.57 -18.62
N SER A 180 -6.91 9.94 -19.21
CA SER A 180 -6.13 11.14 -18.88
C SER A 180 -5.88 11.98 -20.13
N VAL A 181 -5.25 13.15 -19.98
CA VAL A 181 -4.97 14.06 -21.09
C VAL A 181 -4.07 13.42 -22.17
N HIS A 182 -3.21 12.52 -21.78
CA HIS A 182 -2.20 11.93 -22.65
C HIS A 182 -2.51 10.49 -23.11
N GLY A 183 -3.57 9.89 -22.58
CA GLY A 183 -3.97 8.51 -22.84
C GLY A 183 -4.77 7.94 -21.68
N GLU A 184 -4.67 6.65 -21.45
CA GLU A 184 -5.28 6.01 -20.28
C GLU A 184 -4.21 5.71 -19.24
N ASP A 185 -4.52 5.92 -17.98
CA ASP A 185 -3.70 5.57 -16.83
C ASP A 185 -4.31 4.37 -16.12
N ALA A 186 -3.49 3.55 -15.48
CA ALA A 186 -3.94 2.40 -14.70
C ALA A 186 -3.33 2.36 -13.31
N VAL A 187 -4.11 1.96 -12.33
CA VAL A 187 -3.66 1.59 -10.99
C VAL A 187 -4.10 0.17 -10.70
N ILE A 188 -3.15 -0.67 -10.30
CA ILE A 188 -3.38 -2.08 -9.99
C ILE A 188 -3.02 -2.29 -8.53
N ARG A 189 -4.01 -2.56 -7.68
CA ARG A 189 -3.81 -2.90 -6.28
C ARG A 189 -3.53 -4.39 -6.13
N VAL A 190 -2.48 -4.72 -5.41
CA VAL A 190 -2.06 -6.09 -5.12
C VAL A 190 -2.64 -6.54 -3.78
N LEU A 191 -3.40 -7.63 -3.76
CA LEU A 191 -4.10 -8.15 -2.58
C LEU A 191 -3.70 -9.62 -2.35
N ASP A 192 -2.57 -9.85 -1.69
CA ASP A 192 -2.13 -11.20 -1.28
C ASP A 192 -2.86 -11.61 0.00
N LYS A 193 -4.08 -12.17 -0.17
CA LYS A 193 -4.93 -12.57 0.96
C LYS A 193 -4.32 -13.67 1.82
N GLU A 194 -3.56 -14.58 1.25
CA GLU A 194 -2.96 -15.68 2.01
C GLU A 194 -1.82 -15.17 2.89
N GLN A 195 -0.94 -14.33 2.35
CA GLN A 195 0.11 -13.68 3.12
C GLN A 195 -0.49 -12.77 4.19
N LEU A 196 -1.56 -12.04 3.86
CA LEU A 196 -2.32 -11.25 4.81
C LEU A 196 -2.92 -12.16 5.90
N ASN A 197 -3.63 -13.24 5.55
CA ASN A 197 -4.23 -14.16 6.52
C ASN A 197 -3.19 -14.79 7.47
N GLU A 198 -2.01 -15.18 6.97
CA GLU A 198 -0.93 -15.68 7.83
C GLU A 198 -0.38 -14.61 8.77
N ALA A 199 -0.15 -13.39 8.25
CA ALA A 199 0.27 -12.26 9.06
C ALA A 199 -0.80 -11.91 10.11
N PHE A 200 -2.08 -11.97 9.72
CA PHE A 200 -3.20 -11.65 10.61
C PHE A 200 -3.56 -12.73 11.63
N ARG A 201 -3.28 -14.01 11.35
CA ARG A 201 -3.39 -15.06 12.40
C ARG A 201 -2.44 -14.80 13.58
N ARG A 202 -1.37 -14.04 13.35
CA ARG A 202 -0.40 -13.63 14.36
C ARG A 202 -0.55 -12.15 14.73
N LEU A 203 -1.56 -11.47 14.17
CA LEU A 203 -1.76 -10.05 14.38
C LEU A 203 -2.22 -9.82 15.81
N ARG A 204 -1.41 -9.12 16.57
CA ARG A 204 -1.68 -8.64 17.92
C ARG A 204 -1.31 -7.17 17.98
N LEU A 205 -1.84 -6.47 18.94
CA LEU A 205 -1.51 -5.06 19.15
C LEU A 205 -0.01 -4.85 19.41
N ASP A 206 0.66 -5.83 20.02
CA ASP A 206 2.10 -5.78 20.34
C ASP A 206 3.01 -5.59 19.10
N VAL A 207 2.60 -6.11 17.94
CA VAL A 207 3.45 -6.08 16.72
C VAL A 207 3.23 -4.83 15.86
N LEU A 208 2.32 -3.93 16.25
CA LEU A 208 1.98 -2.74 15.47
C LEU A 208 2.94 -1.58 15.71
N GLY A 209 3.72 -1.60 16.79
CA GLY A 209 4.72 -0.59 17.11
C GLY A 209 4.25 0.49 18.07
N PHE A 210 3.11 0.31 18.73
CA PHE A 210 2.67 1.20 19.81
C PHE A 210 3.61 1.15 21.00
N THR A 211 3.68 2.24 21.77
CA THR A 211 4.39 2.26 23.03
C THR A 211 3.70 1.37 24.06
N GLU A 212 4.42 0.90 25.06
CA GLU A 212 3.85 0.07 26.13
C GLU A 212 2.71 0.82 26.88
N SER A 213 2.89 2.13 27.09
CA SER A 213 1.85 2.97 27.70
C SER A 213 0.59 3.05 26.85
N ASP A 214 0.72 3.17 25.51
CA ASP A 214 -0.45 3.19 24.60
C ASP A 214 -1.13 1.84 24.56
N LEU A 215 -0.36 0.75 24.55
CA LEU A 215 -0.91 -0.61 24.58
C LEU A 215 -1.73 -0.89 25.86
N VAL A 216 -1.22 -0.47 27.02
CA VAL A 216 -1.93 -0.61 28.28
C VAL A 216 -3.25 0.15 28.25
N LYS A 217 -3.25 1.39 27.78
CA LYS A 217 -4.46 2.20 27.64
C LYS A 217 -5.45 1.59 26.63
N LEU A 218 -4.95 1.24 25.43
CA LEU A 218 -5.80 0.67 24.38
C LEU A 218 -6.46 -0.65 24.86
N ARG A 219 -5.68 -1.54 25.49
CA ARG A 219 -6.21 -2.79 26.06
C ARG A 219 -7.28 -2.56 27.12
N LYS A 220 -7.12 -1.51 27.96
CA LYS A 220 -8.17 -1.12 28.90
C LYS A 220 -9.47 -0.80 28.16
N TYR A 221 -9.42 0.08 27.15
CA TYR A 221 -10.64 0.56 26.47
C TYR A 221 -11.30 -0.46 25.55
N ILE A 222 -10.55 -1.38 24.96
CA ILE A 222 -11.14 -2.46 24.13
C ILE A 222 -11.77 -3.58 24.99
N THR A 223 -11.53 -3.60 26.30
CA THR A 223 -12.14 -4.57 27.25
C THR A 223 -13.25 -3.97 28.11
N GLU A 224 -13.55 -2.68 27.93
CA GLU A 224 -14.68 -2.06 28.63
C GLU A 224 -16.01 -2.72 28.23
N PRO A 225 -17.00 -2.80 29.13
CA PRO A 225 -18.25 -3.49 28.84
C PRO A 225 -19.10 -2.76 27.79
N TYR A 226 -18.96 -1.47 27.64
CA TYR A 226 -19.68 -0.63 26.67
C TYR A 226 -18.89 0.66 26.36
N GLY A 227 -19.37 1.43 25.39
CA GLY A 227 -18.78 2.67 24.98
C GLY A 227 -18.25 2.62 23.56
N MET A 228 -17.47 3.61 23.17
CA MET A 228 -16.97 3.75 21.80
C MET A 228 -15.46 3.92 21.76
N VAL A 229 -14.81 3.11 20.93
CA VAL A 229 -13.38 3.24 20.59
C VAL A 229 -13.28 3.71 19.15
N VAL A 230 -12.69 4.89 18.93
CA VAL A 230 -12.58 5.50 17.61
C VAL A 230 -11.13 5.53 17.18
N VAL A 231 -10.81 4.95 16.00
CA VAL A 231 -9.48 5.05 15.39
C VAL A 231 -9.56 5.99 14.18
N THR A 232 -8.71 7.00 14.14
CA THR A 232 -8.69 8.00 13.08
C THR A 232 -7.32 8.11 12.41
N GLY A 233 -7.29 8.78 11.28
CA GLY A 233 -6.08 9.02 10.48
C GLY A 233 -6.38 8.96 8.98
N PRO A 234 -5.41 9.32 8.12
CA PRO A 234 -5.57 9.30 6.68
C PRO A 234 -5.76 7.88 6.15
N THR A 235 -6.07 7.78 4.86
CA THR A 235 -6.08 6.50 4.15
C THR A 235 -4.70 5.86 4.21
N GLY A 236 -4.65 4.55 4.48
CA GLY A 236 -3.40 3.81 4.60
C GLY A 236 -2.64 3.99 5.92
N SER A 237 -3.25 4.60 6.96
CA SER A 237 -2.62 4.74 8.29
C SER A 237 -2.73 3.48 9.17
N GLY A 238 -3.33 2.39 8.67
CA GLY A 238 -3.42 1.12 9.40
C GLY A 238 -4.60 1.00 10.37
N LYS A 239 -5.62 1.88 10.26
CA LYS A 239 -6.80 1.88 11.16
C LYS A 239 -7.48 0.51 11.26
N THR A 240 -7.82 -0.09 10.13
CA THR A 240 -8.46 -1.41 10.06
C THR A 240 -7.60 -2.49 10.70
N THR A 241 -6.28 -2.45 10.43
CA THR A 241 -5.31 -3.40 11.03
C THR A 241 -5.32 -3.32 12.54
N THR A 242 -5.34 -2.11 13.11
CA THR A 242 -5.39 -1.89 14.55
C THR A 242 -6.69 -2.36 15.16
N LEU A 243 -7.83 -2.04 14.56
CA LEU A 243 -9.13 -2.51 15.02
C LEU A 243 -9.22 -4.04 14.96
N TYR A 244 -8.75 -4.65 13.90
CA TYR A 244 -8.74 -6.11 13.74
C TYR A 244 -7.82 -6.78 14.78
N ALA A 245 -6.63 -6.20 15.05
CA ALA A 245 -5.75 -6.70 16.11
C ALA A 245 -6.42 -6.63 17.49
N GLY A 246 -7.08 -5.50 17.79
CA GLY A 246 -7.85 -5.33 19.02
C GLY A 246 -8.98 -6.33 19.12
N LEU A 247 -9.81 -6.46 18.08
CA LEU A 247 -10.92 -7.44 18.07
C LEU A 247 -10.42 -8.87 18.21
N SER A 248 -9.30 -9.23 17.57
CA SER A 248 -8.73 -10.57 17.68
C SER A 248 -8.19 -10.88 19.08
N GLU A 249 -7.71 -9.87 19.83
CA GLU A 249 -7.26 -10.05 21.23
C GLU A 249 -8.43 -10.26 22.21
N ILE A 250 -9.60 -9.66 21.93
CA ILE A 250 -10.75 -9.71 22.82
C ILE A 250 -11.84 -10.69 22.38
N ALA A 251 -11.67 -11.35 21.24
CA ALA A 251 -12.64 -12.33 20.75
C ALA A 251 -12.60 -13.59 21.62
N THR A 252 -13.71 -13.90 22.28
CA THR A 252 -13.93 -15.12 23.05
C THR A 252 -15.13 -15.87 22.50
N PRO A 253 -15.28 -17.19 22.77
CA PRO A 253 -16.47 -17.94 22.37
C PRO A 253 -17.78 -17.44 23.01
N GLU A 254 -17.67 -16.75 24.14
CA GLU A 254 -18.80 -16.21 24.90
C GLU A 254 -19.30 -14.88 24.35
N ASP A 255 -18.45 -14.14 23.62
CA ASP A 255 -18.79 -12.83 23.09
C ASP A 255 -19.26 -12.91 21.62
N LYS A 256 -20.37 -12.29 21.31
CA LYS A 256 -20.83 -12.13 19.93
C LYS A 256 -20.35 -10.83 19.34
N ILE A 257 -19.33 -10.94 18.49
CA ILE A 257 -18.75 -9.81 17.77
C ILE A 257 -19.26 -9.78 16.34
N ILE A 258 -19.82 -8.65 15.92
CA ILE A 258 -20.32 -8.47 14.55
C ILE A 258 -19.72 -7.20 13.96
N THR A 259 -19.23 -7.30 12.73
CA THR A 259 -18.71 -6.15 11.98
C THR A 259 -19.58 -5.81 10.78
N ILE A 260 -19.54 -4.54 10.34
CA ILE A 260 -20.06 -4.10 9.05
C ILE A 260 -18.99 -3.26 8.33
N GLU A 261 -18.63 -3.61 7.09
CA GLU A 261 -17.41 -3.15 6.42
C GLU A 261 -17.59 -2.92 4.92
N ASP A 262 -16.81 -2.00 4.34
CA ASP A 262 -16.84 -1.69 2.90
C ASP A 262 -15.40 -1.58 2.30
N PRO A 263 -14.85 -2.71 1.81
CA PRO A 263 -15.28 -4.10 2.00
C PRO A 263 -14.64 -4.74 3.25
N VAL A 264 -14.98 -6.01 3.53
CA VAL A 264 -14.21 -6.86 4.43
C VAL A 264 -12.83 -7.11 3.82
N GLU A 265 -11.76 -6.72 4.51
CA GLU A 265 -10.39 -6.85 4.00
C GLU A 265 -9.87 -8.29 4.12
N TYR A 266 -10.12 -8.94 5.26
CA TYR A 266 -9.84 -10.35 5.50
C TYR A 266 -10.70 -10.91 6.61
N GLN A 267 -10.81 -12.24 6.69
CA GLN A 267 -11.67 -12.92 7.65
C GLN A 267 -10.98 -13.06 9.01
N ILE A 268 -11.69 -12.71 10.07
CA ILE A 268 -11.24 -12.89 11.45
C ILE A 268 -12.00 -14.11 12.02
N PRO A 269 -11.31 -15.17 12.47
CA PRO A 269 -11.96 -16.32 13.05
C PRO A 269 -12.80 -15.94 14.26
N GLY A 270 -14.02 -16.48 14.35
CA GLY A 270 -14.93 -16.26 15.47
C GLY A 270 -15.73 -14.95 15.42
N ILE A 271 -15.55 -14.12 14.37
CA ILE A 271 -16.27 -12.85 14.20
C ILE A 271 -17.20 -12.94 12.99
N VAL A 272 -18.41 -12.43 13.15
CA VAL A 272 -19.38 -12.33 12.04
C VAL A 272 -19.13 -11.03 11.28
N GLN A 273 -18.65 -11.11 10.05
CA GLN A 273 -18.30 -9.94 9.22
C GLN A 273 -19.32 -9.76 8.11
N VAL A 274 -19.97 -8.60 8.04
CA VAL A 274 -21.02 -8.26 7.09
C VAL A 274 -20.46 -7.26 6.07
N PRO A 275 -20.35 -7.61 4.77
CA PRO A 275 -19.94 -6.66 3.74
C PRO A 275 -21.10 -5.73 3.37
N VAL A 276 -20.85 -4.44 3.27
CA VAL A 276 -21.75 -3.46 2.67
C VAL A 276 -22.04 -3.82 1.20
N ASN A 277 -23.26 -3.60 0.76
CA ASN A 277 -23.66 -3.77 -0.63
C ASN A 277 -24.69 -2.69 -1.00
N GLU A 278 -24.22 -1.52 -1.36
CA GLU A 278 -25.06 -0.37 -1.71
C GLU A 278 -25.99 -0.66 -2.90
N LYS A 279 -25.50 -1.44 -3.88
CA LYS A 279 -26.33 -1.84 -5.05
C LYS A 279 -27.58 -2.62 -4.65
N LYS A 280 -27.53 -3.35 -3.53
CA LYS A 280 -28.66 -4.09 -2.95
C LYS A 280 -29.30 -3.34 -1.79
N GLY A 281 -28.92 -2.09 -1.52
CA GLY A 281 -29.44 -1.27 -0.45
C GLY A 281 -28.98 -1.70 0.96
N LEU A 282 -27.93 -2.50 1.08
CA LEU A 282 -27.28 -2.79 2.36
C LEU A 282 -26.20 -1.74 2.63
N THR A 283 -26.62 -0.62 3.24
CA THR A 283 -25.76 0.48 3.69
C THR A 283 -25.24 0.24 5.09
N PHE A 284 -24.25 1.03 5.56
CA PHE A 284 -23.78 0.99 6.95
C PHE A 284 -24.92 1.17 7.96
N ALA A 285 -25.74 2.20 7.80
CA ALA A 285 -26.86 2.48 8.70
C ALA A 285 -27.89 1.32 8.77
N ARG A 286 -28.27 0.78 7.58
CA ARG A 286 -29.22 -0.33 7.51
C ARG A 286 -28.66 -1.60 8.10
N GLY A 287 -27.40 -1.90 7.82
CA GLY A 287 -26.71 -3.07 8.37
C GLY A 287 -26.56 -2.97 9.89
N LEU A 288 -26.15 -1.81 10.41
CA LEU A 288 -25.99 -1.58 11.84
C LEU A 288 -27.33 -1.75 12.59
N ARG A 289 -28.44 -1.23 12.07
CA ARG A 289 -29.78 -1.49 12.65
C ARG A 289 -30.13 -2.97 12.66
N SER A 290 -29.71 -3.73 11.67
CA SER A 290 -29.94 -5.17 11.67
C SER A 290 -29.07 -5.86 12.70
N ILE A 291 -27.80 -5.50 12.80
CA ILE A 291 -26.83 -6.04 13.76
C ILE A 291 -27.37 -5.91 15.20
N LEU A 292 -27.92 -4.75 15.56
CA LEU A 292 -28.50 -4.50 16.88
C LEU A 292 -29.66 -5.47 17.27
N ARG A 293 -30.29 -6.14 16.31
CA ARG A 293 -31.32 -7.16 16.55
C ARG A 293 -30.76 -8.58 16.58
N HIS A 294 -29.46 -8.73 16.40
CA HIS A 294 -28.77 -10.00 16.45
C HIS A 294 -28.05 -10.28 17.76
N ASP A 295 -28.40 -9.51 18.81
CA ASP A 295 -27.84 -9.68 20.16
C ASP A 295 -26.29 -9.65 20.17
N PRO A 296 -25.67 -8.57 19.71
CA PRO A 296 -24.22 -8.43 19.71
C PRO A 296 -23.73 -7.90 21.06
N ASP A 297 -22.59 -8.35 21.54
CA ASP A 297 -21.86 -7.75 22.67
C ASP A 297 -20.96 -6.61 22.17
N LYS A 298 -20.28 -6.85 21.05
CA LYS A 298 -19.34 -5.91 20.46
C LYS A 298 -19.64 -5.71 18.98
N ILE A 299 -19.56 -4.47 18.52
CA ILE A 299 -19.89 -4.08 17.15
C ILE A 299 -18.70 -3.32 16.56
N MET A 300 -18.26 -3.66 15.34
CA MET A 300 -17.36 -2.80 14.58
C MET A 300 -18.07 -2.23 13.36
N VAL A 301 -18.08 -0.91 13.26
CA VAL A 301 -18.49 -0.18 12.06
C VAL A 301 -17.22 0.26 11.34
N GLY A 302 -16.96 -0.29 10.18
CA GLY A 302 -15.70 -0.07 9.45
C GLY A 302 -15.34 1.40 9.32
N GLU A 303 -16.33 2.24 9.03
CA GLU A 303 -16.20 3.69 9.10
C GLU A 303 -17.55 4.38 9.27
N VAL A 304 -17.52 5.57 9.86
CA VAL A 304 -18.67 6.48 9.98
C VAL A 304 -18.48 7.67 9.04
N ARG A 305 -19.35 7.75 8.02
CA ARG A 305 -19.31 8.79 6.98
C ARG A 305 -20.53 9.71 6.98
N ASP A 306 -21.65 9.24 7.50
CA ASP A 306 -22.95 9.91 7.40
C ASP A 306 -23.63 10.08 8.76
N PRO A 307 -24.56 11.07 8.88
CA PRO A 307 -25.26 11.38 10.12
C PRO A 307 -26.04 10.21 10.71
N GLU A 308 -26.67 9.39 9.86
CA GLU A 308 -27.52 8.30 10.29
C GLU A 308 -26.70 7.20 10.97
N THR A 309 -25.59 6.79 10.34
CA THR A 309 -24.64 5.80 10.90
C THR A 309 -24.03 6.32 12.20
N ALA A 310 -23.64 7.62 12.24
CA ALA A 310 -23.08 8.25 13.45
C ALA A 310 -24.03 8.18 14.65
N GLN A 311 -25.27 8.57 14.44
CA GLN A 311 -26.29 8.58 15.50
C GLN A 311 -26.56 7.16 16.02
N ILE A 312 -26.69 6.17 15.14
CA ILE A 312 -26.94 4.78 15.54
C ILE A 312 -25.73 4.23 16.30
N ALA A 313 -24.51 4.47 15.84
CA ALA A 313 -23.30 3.99 16.50
C ALA A 313 -23.13 4.57 17.92
N VAL A 314 -23.33 5.89 18.08
CA VAL A 314 -23.28 6.54 19.40
C VAL A 314 -24.40 6.03 20.32
N GLN A 315 -25.63 5.90 19.81
CA GLN A 315 -26.73 5.37 20.59
C GLN A 315 -26.48 3.92 21.03
N SER A 316 -25.87 3.09 20.18
CA SER A 316 -25.49 1.71 20.51
C SER A 316 -24.48 1.68 21.66
N ALA A 317 -23.49 2.55 21.65
CA ALA A 317 -22.49 2.67 22.70
C ALA A 317 -23.12 3.09 24.05
N LEU A 318 -24.09 4.03 24.01
CA LEU A 318 -24.82 4.46 25.21
C LEU A 318 -25.78 3.43 25.76
N THR A 319 -26.21 2.45 24.95
CA THR A 319 -27.20 1.42 25.33
C THR A 319 -26.56 0.08 25.69
N GLY A 320 -25.27 0.04 25.94
CA GLY A 320 -24.61 -1.14 26.54
C GLY A 320 -23.74 -1.96 25.57
N HIS A 321 -23.48 -1.47 24.36
CA HIS A 321 -22.59 -2.16 23.41
C HIS A 321 -21.21 -1.51 23.38
N LEU A 322 -20.16 -2.31 23.21
CA LEU A 322 -18.84 -1.79 22.89
C LEU A 322 -18.71 -1.62 21.37
N VAL A 323 -18.60 -0.37 20.92
CA VAL A 323 -18.59 0.00 19.51
C VAL A 323 -17.19 0.43 19.07
N PHE A 324 -16.66 -0.23 18.04
CA PHE A 324 -15.42 0.11 17.38
C PHE A 324 -15.71 0.78 16.05
N THR A 325 -15.02 1.87 15.74
CA THR A 325 -15.22 2.50 14.44
C THR A 325 -14.01 3.29 13.99
N THR A 326 -14.01 3.66 12.69
CA THR A 326 -13.07 4.64 12.17
C THR A 326 -13.82 5.89 11.68
N VAL A 327 -13.11 6.99 11.69
CA VAL A 327 -13.54 8.24 11.07
C VAL A 327 -12.33 8.89 10.38
N HIS A 328 -12.57 9.61 9.31
CA HIS A 328 -11.50 10.36 8.65
C HIS A 328 -11.34 11.73 9.31
N ALA A 329 -10.36 11.85 10.19
CA ALA A 329 -9.92 13.10 10.81
C ALA A 329 -8.40 13.11 10.93
N ASN A 330 -7.79 14.27 11.13
CA ASN A 330 -6.35 14.43 11.14
C ASN A 330 -5.72 14.19 12.53
N ASN A 331 -6.44 14.48 13.57
CA ASN A 331 -6.03 14.35 14.96
C ASN A 331 -7.22 13.95 15.84
N VAL A 332 -6.99 13.73 17.12
CA VAL A 332 -8.03 13.27 18.05
C VAL A 332 -9.13 14.31 18.28
N PHE A 333 -8.81 15.60 18.25
CA PHE A 333 -9.80 16.66 18.48
C PHE A 333 -10.72 16.87 17.28
N ASP A 334 -10.21 16.71 16.06
CA ASP A 334 -11.02 16.81 14.83
C ASP A 334 -12.13 15.74 14.80
N VAL A 335 -11.95 14.61 15.49
CA VAL A 335 -12.99 13.57 15.61
C VAL A 335 -14.24 14.11 16.26
N ILE A 336 -14.10 14.87 17.35
CA ILE A 336 -15.23 15.49 18.06
C ILE A 336 -16.00 16.41 17.12
N GLY A 337 -15.27 17.29 16.42
CA GLY A 337 -15.85 18.18 15.41
C GLY A 337 -16.59 17.42 14.30
N ARG A 338 -16.07 16.28 13.86
CA ARG A 338 -16.70 15.44 12.82
C ARG A 338 -18.04 14.88 13.28
N PHE A 339 -18.12 14.32 14.50
CA PHE A 339 -19.39 13.81 15.02
C PHE A 339 -20.42 14.93 15.23
N ILE A 340 -20.00 16.10 15.71
CA ILE A 340 -20.88 17.29 15.82
C ILE A 340 -21.41 17.70 14.43
N HIS A 341 -20.55 17.75 13.41
CA HIS A 341 -20.97 18.06 12.03
C HIS A 341 -21.95 17.02 11.45
N MET A 342 -21.86 15.77 11.89
CA MET A 342 -22.83 14.74 11.55
C MET A 342 -24.12 14.80 12.41
N GLY A 343 -24.33 15.88 13.16
CA GLY A 343 -25.54 16.12 13.93
C GLY A 343 -25.67 15.29 15.19
N VAL A 344 -24.55 14.73 15.68
CA VAL A 344 -24.55 14.05 16.99
C VAL A 344 -24.44 15.08 18.09
N GLU A 345 -25.32 15.01 19.08
CA GLU A 345 -25.27 15.87 20.25
C GLU A 345 -23.96 15.69 21.01
N PRO A 346 -23.21 16.78 21.30
CA PRO A 346 -21.89 16.70 21.93
C PRO A 346 -21.88 15.92 23.25
N TYR A 347 -22.91 16.12 24.09
CA TYR A 347 -23.03 15.41 25.35
C TYR A 347 -23.15 13.88 25.15
N ASN A 348 -23.97 13.46 24.20
CA ASN A 348 -24.15 12.04 23.89
C ASN A 348 -22.86 11.41 23.35
N PHE A 349 -22.13 12.15 22.49
CA PHE A 349 -20.87 11.67 21.94
C PHE A 349 -19.81 11.50 23.03
N VAL A 350 -19.61 12.52 23.86
CA VAL A 350 -18.62 12.49 24.96
C VAL A 350 -18.96 11.38 25.96
N SER A 351 -20.25 11.20 26.30
CA SER A 351 -20.70 10.15 27.23
C SER A 351 -20.55 8.72 26.65
N ALA A 352 -20.55 8.59 25.33
CA ALA A 352 -20.34 7.30 24.65
C ALA A 352 -18.86 6.95 24.48
N LEU A 353 -17.98 7.96 24.51
CA LEU A 353 -16.60 7.83 24.06
C LEU A 353 -15.68 7.29 25.15
N ASN A 354 -15.02 6.15 24.93
CA ASN A 354 -13.97 5.62 25.79
C ASN A 354 -12.61 6.20 25.42
N CYS A 355 -12.25 6.15 24.15
CA CYS A 355 -11.01 6.76 23.65
C CYS A 355 -11.09 7.07 22.14
N VAL A 356 -10.25 8.03 21.73
CA VAL A 356 -9.92 8.30 20.34
C VAL A 356 -8.43 8.07 20.15
N MET A 357 -8.06 7.34 19.11
CA MET A 357 -6.68 7.13 18.71
C MET A 357 -6.45 7.65 17.29
N ALA A 358 -5.61 8.66 17.15
CA ALA A 358 -5.14 9.14 15.83
C ALA A 358 -3.83 8.45 15.48
N GLN A 359 -3.80 7.81 14.30
CA GLN A 359 -2.72 6.92 13.89
C GLN A 359 -2.09 7.35 12.56
N ARG A 360 -0.76 7.20 12.50
CA ARG A 360 0.04 7.31 11.27
C ARG A 360 0.95 6.10 11.16
N LEU A 361 1.36 5.79 9.92
CA LEU A 361 2.42 4.82 9.68
C LEU A 361 3.69 5.56 9.28
N VAL A 362 4.80 5.19 9.92
CA VAL A 362 6.14 5.62 9.55
C VAL A 362 6.92 4.42 9.03
N ARG A 363 7.87 4.65 8.11
CA ARG A 363 8.73 3.59 7.59
C ARG A 363 9.77 3.21 8.63
N VAL A 364 10.09 1.93 8.73
CA VAL A 364 11.15 1.40 9.57
C VAL A 364 12.45 1.40 8.79
N LEU A 365 13.53 1.87 9.40
CA LEU A 365 14.87 1.78 8.81
C LEU A 365 15.27 0.33 8.63
N CYS A 366 15.89 0.03 7.51
CA CYS A 366 16.40 -1.31 7.24
C CYS A 366 17.54 -1.64 8.20
N GLU A 367 17.38 -2.70 9.00
CA GLU A 367 18.36 -3.13 9.99
C GLU A 367 19.71 -3.53 9.37
N HIS A 368 19.70 -4.00 8.10
CA HIS A 368 20.89 -4.45 7.39
C HIS A 368 21.77 -3.31 6.88
N CYS A 369 21.22 -2.11 6.68
CA CYS A 369 21.97 -1.02 6.06
C CYS A 369 21.87 0.34 6.77
N LYS A 370 21.07 0.47 7.83
CA LYS A 370 21.04 1.72 8.61
C LYS A 370 22.41 2.01 9.19
N ARG A 371 22.80 3.27 9.25
CA ARG A 371 24.04 3.70 9.91
C ARG A 371 23.76 4.86 10.85
N PRO A 372 24.63 5.10 11.85
CA PRO A 372 24.52 6.28 12.70
C PRO A 372 24.52 7.56 11.87
N ASP A 373 23.58 8.45 12.16
CA ASP A 373 23.48 9.75 11.51
C ASP A 373 24.52 10.72 12.09
N THR A 374 25.23 11.41 11.23
CA THR A 374 26.24 12.40 11.59
C THR A 374 25.68 13.81 11.77
N ASN A 375 24.47 14.08 11.28
CA ASN A 375 23.83 15.40 11.29
C ASN A 375 22.66 15.49 12.29
N THR A 376 22.59 14.58 13.23
CA THR A 376 21.48 14.45 14.20
C THR A 376 21.14 15.76 14.91
N GLN A 377 22.15 16.53 15.34
CA GLN A 377 21.91 17.77 16.08
C GLN A 377 21.20 18.83 15.24
N ASP A 378 21.55 18.97 13.97
CA ASP A 378 20.92 19.94 13.08
C ASP A 378 19.49 19.51 12.75
N LEU A 379 19.24 18.22 12.50
CA LEU A 379 17.91 17.66 12.30
C LEU A 379 16.98 17.87 13.52
N LEU A 380 17.50 17.69 14.73
CA LEU A 380 16.74 17.94 15.96
C LEU A 380 16.36 19.42 16.08
N ARG A 381 17.29 20.35 15.82
CA ARG A 381 17.02 21.79 15.84
C ARG A 381 15.99 22.19 14.79
N GLU A 382 16.12 21.70 13.55
CA GLU A 382 15.15 21.93 12.48
C GLU A 382 13.75 21.39 12.82
N SER A 383 13.70 20.29 13.57
CA SER A 383 12.46 19.68 14.09
C SER A 383 11.89 20.39 15.31
N GLY A 384 12.55 21.44 15.82
CA GLY A 384 12.13 22.18 17.02
C GLY A 384 12.38 21.41 18.34
N LEU A 385 13.24 20.40 18.28
CA LEU A 385 13.62 19.62 19.45
C LEU A 385 14.95 20.13 20.02
N ASP A 386 15.09 20.09 21.34
CA ASP A 386 16.35 20.46 22.03
C ASP A 386 17.34 19.30 21.93
N PRO A 387 18.48 19.44 21.22
CA PRO A 387 19.48 18.40 21.10
C PRO A 387 20.04 17.91 22.43
N GLU A 388 20.03 18.76 23.49
CA GLU A 388 20.54 18.40 24.81
C GLU A 388 19.71 17.27 25.46
N LEU A 389 18.44 17.19 25.16
CA LEU A 389 17.53 16.13 25.67
C LEU A 389 17.77 14.75 25.03
N TYR A 390 18.51 14.70 23.92
CA TYR A 390 18.70 13.50 23.11
C TYR A 390 20.17 13.09 22.96
N GLN A 391 21.07 13.61 23.82
CA GLN A 391 22.50 13.36 23.72
C GLN A 391 22.89 11.88 23.86
N ASP A 392 22.12 11.11 24.61
CA ASP A 392 22.34 9.67 24.83
C ASP A 392 21.70 8.78 23.76
N GLN A 393 20.99 9.36 22.77
CA GLN A 393 20.31 8.61 21.74
C GLN A 393 21.12 8.59 20.44
N VAL A 394 21.29 7.40 19.88
CA VAL A 394 21.91 7.21 18.56
C VAL A 394 20.83 7.18 17.50
N PHE A 395 20.77 8.24 16.72
CA PHE A 395 19.90 8.29 15.54
C PHE A 395 20.58 7.63 14.35
N HIS A 396 19.78 7.13 13.42
CA HIS A 396 20.26 6.41 12.25
C HIS A 396 19.65 7.01 10.97
N GLU A 397 20.41 6.94 9.88
CA GLU A 397 19.95 7.32 8.54
C GLU A 397 19.82 6.10 7.61
N PRO A 398 18.93 6.18 6.59
CA PRO A 398 18.78 5.13 5.60
C PRO A 398 19.93 5.17 4.60
N VAL A 399 20.48 4.00 4.24
CA VAL A 399 21.55 3.90 3.21
C VAL A 399 21.02 3.24 1.93
N GLY A 400 20.42 2.08 2.04
CA GLY A 400 19.97 1.23 0.94
C GLY A 400 20.89 0.03 0.72
N CYS A 401 20.27 -1.16 0.56
CA CYS A 401 20.95 -2.42 0.24
C CYS A 401 20.03 -3.31 -0.60
N GLU A 402 20.48 -4.48 -0.98
CA GLU A 402 19.69 -5.45 -1.75
C GLU A 402 18.44 -5.89 -0.99
N GLU A 403 18.54 -6.12 0.33
CA GLU A 403 17.42 -6.56 1.18
C GLU A 403 16.25 -5.58 1.20
N CYS A 404 16.53 -4.28 1.24
CA CYS A 404 15.50 -3.24 1.18
C CYS A 404 15.24 -2.70 -0.24
N GLY A 405 15.79 -3.33 -1.28
CA GLY A 405 15.67 -2.89 -2.67
C GLY A 405 16.22 -1.48 -2.93
N GLY A 406 17.25 -1.08 -2.18
CA GLY A 406 17.92 0.22 -2.31
C GLY A 406 17.23 1.38 -1.58
N SER A 407 16.08 1.16 -0.94
CA SER A 407 15.28 2.22 -0.29
C SER A 407 15.84 2.71 1.05
N GLY A 408 16.61 1.88 1.75
CA GLY A 408 17.05 2.12 3.13
C GLY A 408 15.96 1.86 4.19
N PHE A 409 14.75 1.45 3.76
CA PHE A 409 13.61 1.17 4.63
C PHE A 409 13.04 -0.21 4.36
N LEU A 410 12.50 -0.86 5.39
CA LEU A 410 11.85 -2.17 5.27
C LEU A 410 10.69 -2.28 6.26
N GLY A 411 9.47 -2.24 5.74
CA GLY A 411 8.25 -2.28 6.53
C GLY A 411 7.86 -0.93 7.13
N ARG A 412 6.79 -0.96 7.95
CA ARG A 412 6.18 0.21 8.58
C ARG A 412 5.80 -0.10 10.00
N THR A 413 5.77 0.92 10.84
CA THR A 413 5.31 0.85 12.23
C THR A 413 4.29 1.95 12.48
N ALA A 414 3.40 1.76 13.46
CA ALA A 414 2.43 2.77 13.84
C ALA A 414 3.02 3.75 14.85
N VAL A 415 2.64 5.02 14.69
CA VAL A 415 2.74 6.04 15.74
C VAL A 415 1.33 6.55 16.01
N ALA A 416 1.01 6.75 17.27
CA ALA A 416 -0.34 7.11 17.69
C ALA A 416 -0.33 8.29 18.67
N GLU A 417 -1.38 9.06 18.58
CA GLU A 417 -1.82 10.02 19.60
C GLU A 417 -3.12 9.48 20.18
N MET A 418 -3.25 9.41 21.48
CA MET A 418 -4.44 8.88 22.15
C MET A 418 -5.05 9.92 23.10
N LEU A 419 -6.33 10.19 22.91
CA LEU A 419 -7.18 10.93 23.83
C LEU A 419 -8.04 9.92 24.56
N ASP A 420 -7.84 9.78 25.84
CA ASP A 420 -8.68 8.98 26.73
C ASP A 420 -9.71 9.86 27.45
N MET A 421 -10.89 9.31 27.64
CA MET A 421 -11.98 9.95 28.36
C MET A 421 -12.03 9.37 29.78
N SER A 422 -10.91 9.51 30.51
CA SER A 422 -10.88 9.17 31.95
C SER A 422 -11.51 10.29 32.77
N ASP A 423 -12.24 9.93 33.81
CA ASP A 423 -12.86 10.85 34.77
C ASP A 423 -11.87 11.85 35.42
#